data_191bb2d16b773e270ca88529404c1879
#
_entry.id   191bb2d16b773e270ca88529404c1879
#
_cell.length_a   1.000
_cell.length_b   1.000
_cell.length_c   1.000
_cell.angle_alpha   90.00
_cell.angle_beta   90.00
_cell.angle_gamma   90.00
#
_symmetry.space_group_name_H-M   'P 1'
#
loop_
_entity.id
_entity.type
_entity.pdbx_description
1 polymer ?
#
loop_
_entity_poly.entity_id
_entity_poly.type
_entity_poly.pdbx_seq_one_letter_code
_entity_poly.pdbx_strand_id
1 'polypeptide(L)'
;MQLSDRLNRLAPSATLAMSQKSAELKAQGIDIINLSVGEPDFNTPEHIKAAGQQAIADNWSRYSPVPGYLDLRQAICAKLERENGLHYEPTQIVVGNGAKQAVCNVLLSVVNPGDEVIIPVPYWVSYPDMVRLADGEPVFVEATIEQNFKITPQQLAAAITPRTKAIILCSPSNPTGSVYSLEELEGLAEVLRQHPEVLVIADEIYEHINYVGKHASIATLPDMQERTAIINGVSKAYAMTGWRIGFVAAPLALAKAVNKLQGQYTSGAGSILQKASVAAFNGDQTPVEEMRQAFLRRKNLIVRLAKDIPGFEVNDPEGAFYLFPKCSSYFGKTDGTTTIRTSDDFALYLLQEAHVACVGGDSFGSPQCFRMSYATSDENIVEAMRRIKEACAKLK
;
A
#
# COMPACT_ATOMS: atom_id res chain seq x y z
N MET A 1 -24.16 14.22 21.97
CA MET A 1 -24.02 14.44 20.51
C MET A 1 -24.07 13.06 19.84
N GLN A 2 -24.90 12.86 18.84
CA GLN A 2 -24.98 11.62 18.07
C GLN A 2 -24.05 11.75 16.85
N LEU A 3 -23.16 10.78 16.68
CA LEU A 3 -22.26 10.70 15.52
C LEU A 3 -22.99 10.08 14.34
N SER A 4 -22.45 10.27 13.12
CA SER A 4 -23.04 9.64 11.92
C SER A 4 -22.81 8.13 11.93
N ASP A 5 -23.80 7.37 11.42
CA ASP A 5 -23.71 5.90 11.34
C ASP A 5 -22.54 5.43 10.47
N ARG A 6 -22.10 6.27 9.51
CA ARG A 6 -20.93 6.04 8.68
C ARG A 6 -19.67 5.84 9.53
N LEU A 7 -19.48 6.64 10.59
CA LEU A 7 -18.31 6.51 11.47
C LEU A 7 -18.36 5.24 12.33
N ASN A 8 -19.56 4.77 12.69
CA ASN A 8 -19.72 3.55 13.47
C ASN A 8 -19.35 2.28 12.69
N ARG A 9 -19.28 2.36 11.36
CA ARG A 9 -18.88 1.26 10.46
C ARG A 9 -17.38 1.19 10.22
N LEU A 10 -16.60 2.21 10.63
CA LEU A 10 -15.16 2.29 10.40
C LEU A 10 -14.39 1.74 11.59
N ALA A 11 -13.34 0.95 11.32
CA ALA A 11 -12.44 0.44 12.33
C ALA A 11 -11.26 1.40 12.59
N PRO A 12 -10.73 1.48 13.82
CA PRO A 12 -9.46 2.16 14.07
C PRO A 12 -8.31 1.48 13.31
N SER A 13 -7.36 2.27 12.82
CA SER A 13 -6.19 1.72 12.10
C SER A 13 -5.26 0.95 13.05
N ALA A 14 -5.16 -0.37 12.88
CA ALA A 14 -4.28 -1.23 13.67
C ALA A 14 -2.80 -0.84 13.55
N THR A 15 -2.35 -0.44 12.36
CA THR A 15 -0.97 0.04 12.15
C THR A 15 -0.66 1.28 12.97
N LEU A 16 -1.60 2.25 13.03
CA LEU A 16 -1.44 3.45 13.86
C LEU A 16 -1.47 3.13 15.35
N ALA A 17 -2.36 2.24 15.79
CA ALA A 17 -2.45 1.81 17.18
C ALA A 17 -1.15 1.12 17.65
N MET A 18 -0.57 0.23 16.84
CA MET A 18 0.69 -0.43 17.14
C MET A 18 1.86 0.58 17.16
N SER A 19 1.89 1.51 16.22
CA SER A 19 2.91 2.58 16.18
C SER A 19 2.84 3.48 17.41
N GLN A 20 1.64 3.86 17.85
CA GLN A 20 1.44 4.65 19.06
C GLN A 20 1.93 3.89 20.30
N LYS A 21 1.54 2.62 20.46
CA LYS A 21 1.95 1.78 21.59
C LYS A 21 3.48 1.60 21.62
N SER A 22 4.10 1.42 20.46
CA SER A 22 5.56 1.39 20.32
C SER A 22 6.21 2.70 20.78
N ALA A 23 5.64 3.85 20.40
CA ALA A 23 6.14 5.17 20.80
C ALA A 23 6.01 5.40 22.32
N GLU A 24 4.90 4.97 22.93
CA GLU A 24 4.67 5.04 24.37
C GLU A 24 5.72 4.22 25.16
N LEU A 25 6.05 3.01 24.72
CA LEU A 25 7.08 2.18 25.34
C LEU A 25 8.48 2.77 25.15
N LYS A 26 8.80 3.33 23.99
CA LYS A 26 10.07 4.06 23.77
C LYS A 26 10.19 5.26 24.69
N ALA A 27 9.11 6.01 24.93
CA ALA A 27 9.11 7.14 25.86
C ALA A 27 9.39 6.71 27.32
N GLN A 28 9.12 5.45 27.67
CA GLN A 28 9.46 4.85 28.96
C GLN A 28 10.91 4.31 29.03
N GLY A 29 11.70 4.52 27.97
CA GLY A 29 13.11 4.08 27.91
C GLY A 29 13.29 2.64 27.44
N ILE A 30 12.25 1.96 26.94
CA ILE A 30 12.35 0.60 26.42
C ILE A 30 12.90 0.66 24.99
N ASP A 31 13.92 -0.13 24.70
CA ASP A 31 14.53 -0.24 23.37
C ASP A 31 13.65 -1.08 22.43
N ILE A 32 12.71 -0.41 21.72
CA ILE A 32 11.79 -1.03 20.77
C ILE A 32 12.32 -0.91 19.35
N ILE A 33 12.46 -2.04 18.65
CA ILE A 33 12.67 -2.07 17.19
C ILE A 33 11.30 -2.09 16.51
N ASN A 34 11.02 -1.05 15.70
CA ASN A 34 9.71 -0.89 15.09
C ASN A 34 9.68 -1.40 13.64
N LEU A 35 9.08 -2.57 13.42
CA LEU A 35 8.80 -3.17 12.11
C LEU A 35 7.33 -3.05 11.71
N SER A 36 6.53 -2.21 12.41
CA SER A 36 5.10 -2.03 12.11
C SER A 36 4.83 -0.93 11.07
N VAL A 37 5.77 0.00 10.87
CA VAL A 37 5.57 1.20 10.05
C VAL A 37 5.86 0.91 8.58
N GLY A 38 4.98 1.40 7.72
CA GLY A 38 5.11 1.26 6.26
C GLY A 38 5.73 2.51 5.62
N GLU A 39 6.93 2.92 6.04
CA GLU A 39 7.66 4.08 5.51
C GLU A 39 9.09 3.70 5.15
N PRO A 40 9.64 4.17 4.01
CA PRO A 40 11.07 4.11 3.76
C PRO A 40 11.86 4.81 4.86
N ASP A 41 12.96 4.21 5.29
CA ASP A 41 13.88 4.78 6.30
C ASP A 41 14.96 5.70 5.68
N PHE A 42 14.83 5.98 4.40
CA PHE A 42 15.70 6.89 3.65
C PHE A 42 15.20 8.32 3.72
N ASN A 43 16.12 9.24 3.50
CA ASN A 43 15.76 10.65 3.29
C ASN A 43 15.28 10.87 1.86
N THR A 44 14.37 11.83 1.69
CA THR A 44 14.00 12.34 0.36
C THR A 44 15.26 12.80 -0.38
N PRO A 45 15.48 12.42 -1.67
CA PRO A 45 16.63 12.83 -2.46
C PRO A 45 16.87 14.35 -2.49
N GLU A 46 18.14 14.75 -2.49
CA GLU A 46 18.54 16.16 -2.32
C GLU A 46 17.97 17.08 -3.41
N HIS A 47 17.94 16.62 -4.68
CA HIS A 47 17.39 17.44 -5.78
C HIS A 47 15.89 17.73 -5.60
N ILE A 48 15.14 16.84 -4.96
CA ILE A 48 13.71 17.01 -4.66
C ILE A 48 13.55 18.01 -3.51
N LYS A 49 14.37 17.87 -2.45
CA LYS A 49 14.37 18.83 -1.33
C LYS A 49 14.73 20.23 -1.79
N ALA A 50 15.74 20.35 -2.65
CA ALA A 50 16.16 21.64 -3.24
C ALA A 50 15.02 22.29 -4.04
N ALA A 51 14.27 21.49 -4.85
CA ALA A 51 13.11 22.01 -5.58
C ALA A 51 11.98 22.47 -4.63
N GLY A 52 11.78 21.77 -3.50
CA GLY A 52 10.84 22.22 -2.47
C GLY A 52 11.26 23.54 -1.80
N GLN A 53 12.54 23.68 -1.46
CA GLN A 53 13.11 24.91 -0.91
C GLN A 53 12.98 26.09 -1.91
N GLN A 54 13.27 25.84 -3.18
CA GLN A 54 13.09 26.84 -4.23
C GLN A 54 11.62 27.25 -4.38
N ALA A 55 10.70 26.31 -4.30
CA ALA A 55 9.27 26.61 -4.35
C ALA A 55 8.80 27.49 -3.17
N ILE A 56 9.40 27.36 -1.99
CA ILE A 56 9.18 28.26 -0.86
C ILE A 56 9.73 29.64 -1.19
N ALA A 57 10.96 29.75 -1.69
CA ALA A 57 11.60 31.01 -2.05
C ALA A 57 10.82 31.74 -3.15
N ASP A 58 10.26 31.03 -4.11
CA ASP A 58 9.43 31.54 -5.21
C ASP A 58 7.99 31.87 -4.80
N ASN A 59 7.64 31.74 -3.52
CA ASN A 59 6.31 32.05 -2.98
C ASN A 59 5.17 31.21 -3.59
N TRP A 60 5.39 29.90 -3.86
CA TRP A 60 4.31 28.96 -4.24
C TRP A 60 3.39 28.68 -3.05
N SER A 61 2.72 29.69 -2.51
CA SER A 61 1.90 29.62 -1.30
C SER A 61 0.41 29.88 -1.52
N ARG A 62 -0.02 30.00 -2.79
CA ARG A 62 -1.42 30.25 -3.16
C ARG A 62 -2.11 28.92 -3.48
N TYR A 63 -3.44 28.95 -3.54
CA TYR A 63 -4.23 27.80 -3.97
C TYR A 63 -3.78 27.27 -5.34
N SER A 64 -3.57 25.97 -5.43
CA SER A 64 -3.34 25.30 -6.70
C SER A 64 -4.66 24.97 -7.41
N PRO A 65 -4.65 24.75 -8.74
CA PRO A 65 -5.78 24.10 -9.41
C PRO A 65 -6.16 22.78 -8.73
N VAL A 66 -7.45 22.47 -8.67
CA VAL A 66 -7.95 21.25 -8.01
C VAL A 66 -7.26 19.97 -8.50
N PRO A 67 -7.10 19.73 -9.84
CA PRO A 67 -6.43 18.53 -10.33
C PRO A 67 -4.89 18.60 -10.24
N GLY A 68 -4.34 19.65 -9.67
CA GLY A 68 -2.91 19.91 -9.61
C GLY A 68 -2.38 20.80 -10.75
N TYR A 69 -1.17 21.34 -10.57
CA TYR A 69 -0.51 22.16 -11.58
C TYR A 69 -0.26 21.40 -12.88
N LEU A 70 -0.32 22.11 -14.00
CA LEU A 70 -0.17 21.50 -15.33
C LEU A 70 1.20 20.83 -15.50
N ASP A 71 2.28 21.48 -15.06
CA ASP A 71 3.64 20.93 -15.12
C ASP A 71 3.79 19.61 -14.37
N LEU A 72 3.16 19.45 -13.20
CA LEU A 72 3.17 18.18 -12.47
C LEU A 72 2.36 17.12 -13.21
N ARG A 73 1.18 17.46 -13.74
CA ARG A 73 0.37 16.51 -14.51
C ARG A 73 1.07 16.07 -15.79
N GLN A 74 1.78 16.98 -16.46
CA GLN A 74 2.63 16.65 -17.61
C GLN A 74 3.81 15.75 -17.23
N ALA A 75 4.47 15.99 -16.09
CA ALA A 75 5.53 15.13 -15.58
C ALA A 75 5.04 13.72 -15.27
N ILE A 76 3.82 13.60 -14.71
CA ILE A 76 3.17 12.30 -14.46
C ILE A 76 2.86 11.58 -15.78
N CYS A 77 2.31 12.26 -16.79
CA CYS A 77 2.07 11.68 -18.12
C CYS A 77 3.37 11.17 -18.75
N ALA A 78 4.43 11.98 -18.72
CA ALA A 78 5.74 11.61 -19.25
C ALA A 78 6.35 10.40 -18.52
N LYS A 79 6.16 10.31 -17.20
CA LYS A 79 6.56 9.14 -16.39
C LYS A 79 5.80 7.90 -16.81
N LEU A 80 4.47 7.97 -16.93
CA LEU A 80 3.64 6.82 -17.31
C LEU A 80 3.97 6.32 -18.71
N GLU A 81 4.26 7.20 -19.64
CA GLU A 81 4.70 6.81 -20.99
C GLU A 81 6.09 6.17 -20.98
N ARG A 82 7.07 6.81 -20.35
CA ARG A 82 8.46 6.35 -20.30
C ARG A 82 8.62 5.01 -19.58
N GLU A 83 7.93 4.83 -18.44
CA GLU A 83 8.15 3.71 -17.54
C GLU A 83 7.13 2.59 -17.72
N ASN A 84 5.87 2.94 -17.97
CA ASN A 84 4.78 1.97 -18.08
C ASN A 84 4.32 1.73 -19.52
N GLY A 85 4.68 2.60 -20.48
CA GLY A 85 4.19 2.51 -21.87
C GLY A 85 2.71 2.91 -22.01
N LEU A 86 2.21 3.72 -21.08
CA LEU A 86 0.82 4.16 -21.02
C LEU A 86 0.72 5.63 -21.40
N HIS A 87 -0.12 5.93 -22.37
CA HIS A 87 -0.35 7.29 -22.81
C HIS A 87 -1.59 7.90 -22.13
N TYR A 88 -1.40 9.02 -21.44
CA TYR A 88 -2.45 9.82 -20.82
C TYR A 88 -2.28 11.29 -21.15
N GLU A 89 -3.41 11.98 -21.31
CA GLU A 89 -3.45 13.43 -21.37
C GLU A 89 -3.45 14.06 -19.96
N PRO A 90 -2.89 15.25 -19.76
CA PRO A 90 -2.91 15.91 -18.45
C PRO A 90 -4.32 16.10 -17.85
N THR A 91 -5.37 16.10 -18.68
CA THR A 91 -6.78 16.16 -18.24
C THR A 91 -7.27 14.86 -17.61
N GLN A 92 -6.55 13.78 -17.79
CA GLN A 92 -6.82 12.45 -17.22
C GLN A 92 -6.08 12.21 -15.89
N ILE A 93 -5.30 13.21 -15.44
CA ILE A 93 -4.51 13.14 -14.20
C ILE A 93 -5.15 14.04 -13.14
N VAL A 94 -5.36 13.50 -11.93
CA VAL A 94 -5.80 14.25 -10.75
C VAL A 94 -4.85 14.00 -9.60
N VAL A 95 -4.17 15.05 -9.17
CA VAL A 95 -3.22 15.02 -8.04
C VAL A 95 -3.98 15.25 -6.73
N GLY A 96 -3.74 14.40 -5.73
CA GLY A 96 -4.37 14.49 -4.40
C GLY A 96 -3.34 14.39 -3.26
N ASN A 97 -3.85 14.43 -2.03
CA ASN A 97 -3.05 14.35 -0.80
C ASN A 97 -2.61 12.91 -0.49
N GLY A 98 -1.75 12.35 -1.36
CA GLY A 98 -1.24 10.98 -1.31
C GLY A 98 -2.18 9.96 -1.96
N ALA A 99 -1.64 8.78 -2.26
CA ALA A 99 -2.37 7.68 -2.89
C ALA A 99 -3.63 7.27 -2.11
N LYS A 100 -3.62 7.40 -0.77
CA LYS A 100 -4.79 7.12 0.08
C LYS A 100 -6.01 7.95 -0.34
N GLN A 101 -5.84 9.26 -0.54
CA GLN A 101 -6.92 10.12 -1.02
C GLN A 101 -7.32 9.74 -2.45
N ALA A 102 -6.36 9.39 -3.30
CA ALA A 102 -6.62 8.99 -4.67
C ALA A 102 -7.54 7.76 -4.75
N VAL A 103 -7.27 6.70 -3.98
CA VAL A 103 -8.16 5.52 -3.87
C VAL A 103 -9.54 5.93 -3.37
N CYS A 104 -9.60 6.70 -2.28
CA CYS A 104 -10.86 7.14 -1.68
C CYS A 104 -11.69 7.97 -2.66
N ASN A 105 -11.05 8.88 -3.40
CA ASN A 105 -11.71 9.72 -4.40
C ASN A 105 -12.34 8.89 -5.54
N VAL A 106 -11.63 7.85 -6.01
CA VAL A 106 -12.17 6.95 -7.03
C VAL A 106 -13.40 6.21 -6.49
N LEU A 107 -13.28 5.59 -5.31
CA LEU A 107 -14.40 4.87 -4.69
C LEU A 107 -15.63 5.78 -4.49
N LEU A 108 -15.44 6.96 -3.88
CA LEU A 108 -16.51 7.94 -3.68
C LEU A 108 -17.12 8.48 -5.00
N SER A 109 -16.41 8.37 -6.12
CA SER A 109 -16.89 8.81 -7.43
C SER A 109 -17.70 7.76 -8.18
N VAL A 110 -17.56 6.46 -7.82
CA VAL A 110 -18.16 5.36 -8.60
C VAL A 110 -19.08 4.43 -7.81
N VAL A 111 -18.91 4.36 -6.49
CA VAL A 111 -19.66 3.43 -5.62
C VAL A 111 -20.91 4.09 -5.08
N ASN A 112 -22.05 3.40 -5.18
CA ASN A 112 -23.32 3.76 -4.55
C ASN A 112 -23.65 2.78 -3.40
N PRO A 113 -24.61 3.11 -2.53
CA PRO A 113 -25.09 2.17 -1.51
C PRO A 113 -25.54 0.83 -2.11
N GLY A 114 -24.94 -0.26 -1.61
CA GLY A 114 -25.22 -1.62 -2.07
C GLY A 114 -24.35 -2.12 -3.23
N ASP A 115 -23.53 -1.24 -3.84
CA ASP A 115 -22.51 -1.67 -4.80
C ASP A 115 -21.40 -2.47 -4.09
N GLU A 116 -20.92 -3.50 -4.74
CA GLU A 116 -19.86 -4.38 -4.24
C GLU A 116 -18.50 -3.99 -4.80
N VAL A 117 -17.48 -4.03 -3.95
CA VAL A 117 -16.08 -3.82 -4.35
C VAL A 117 -15.26 -5.04 -3.95
N ILE A 118 -14.69 -5.74 -4.94
CA ILE A 118 -13.85 -6.91 -4.72
C ILE A 118 -12.50 -6.46 -4.17
N ILE A 119 -12.07 -7.10 -3.08
CA ILE A 119 -10.79 -6.86 -2.41
C ILE A 119 -10.08 -8.21 -2.24
N PRO A 120 -9.01 -8.50 -3.02
CA PRO A 120 -8.15 -9.66 -2.74
C PRO A 120 -7.57 -9.61 -1.33
N VAL A 121 -7.58 -10.73 -0.65
CA VAL A 121 -7.03 -10.92 0.70
C VAL A 121 -5.70 -11.66 0.58
N PRO A 122 -4.63 -11.25 1.27
CA PRO A 122 -4.50 -10.13 2.20
C PRO A 122 -4.50 -8.76 1.51
N TYR A 123 -5.03 -7.75 2.19
CA TYR A 123 -5.20 -6.40 1.65
C TYR A 123 -4.57 -5.33 2.55
N TRP A 124 -4.31 -4.13 2.01
CA TRP A 124 -3.96 -2.99 2.84
C TRP A 124 -5.15 -2.58 3.72
N VAL A 125 -4.88 -2.47 5.02
CA VAL A 125 -5.89 -2.28 6.09
C VAL A 125 -6.94 -1.19 5.84
N SER A 126 -6.67 -0.24 4.97
CA SER A 126 -7.59 0.88 4.71
C SER A 126 -8.60 0.62 3.59
N TYR A 127 -8.42 -0.40 2.74
CA TYR A 127 -9.33 -0.62 1.61
C TYR A 127 -10.77 -0.92 2.04
N PRO A 128 -11.04 -1.84 2.99
CA PRO A 128 -12.41 -2.12 3.40
C PRO A 128 -13.14 -0.89 3.96
N ASP A 129 -12.43 -0.08 4.75
CA ASP A 129 -13.01 1.10 5.36
C ASP A 129 -13.25 2.23 4.35
N MET A 130 -12.42 2.33 3.30
CA MET A 130 -12.68 3.25 2.19
C MET A 130 -13.89 2.86 1.37
N VAL A 131 -14.12 1.55 1.16
CA VAL A 131 -15.34 1.03 0.51
C VAL A 131 -16.56 1.37 1.35
N ARG A 132 -16.52 1.10 2.67
CA ARG A 132 -17.60 1.44 3.61
C ARG A 132 -17.85 2.95 3.71
N LEU A 133 -16.78 3.76 3.62
CA LEU A 133 -16.89 5.22 3.59
C LEU A 133 -17.64 5.71 2.34
N ALA A 134 -17.50 5.00 1.23
CA ALA A 134 -18.23 5.23 0.00
C ALA A 134 -19.64 4.58 -0.02
N ASP A 135 -20.12 4.05 1.12
CA ASP A 135 -21.39 3.33 1.28
C ASP A 135 -21.48 2.01 0.48
N GLY A 136 -20.34 1.47 0.02
CA GLY A 136 -20.23 0.18 -0.67
C GLY A 136 -19.98 -0.99 0.29
N GLU A 137 -20.12 -2.21 -0.26
CA GLU A 137 -19.90 -3.48 0.43
C GLU A 137 -18.59 -4.12 -0.04
N PRO A 138 -17.59 -4.32 0.85
CA PRO A 138 -16.37 -5.02 0.49
C PRO A 138 -16.63 -6.52 0.33
N VAL A 139 -16.25 -7.08 -0.82
CA VAL A 139 -16.31 -8.54 -1.11
C VAL A 139 -14.89 -9.08 -1.08
N PHE A 140 -14.60 -9.96 -0.11
CA PHE A 140 -13.27 -10.49 0.10
C PHE A 140 -13.04 -11.77 -0.71
N VAL A 141 -11.91 -11.83 -1.41
CA VAL A 141 -11.47 -13.01 -2.16
C VAL A 141 -10.14 -13.49 -1.57
N GLU A 142 -10.17 -14.61 -0.86
CA GLU A 142 -9.00 -15.12 -0.16
C GLU A 142 -7.97 -15.70 -1.13
N ALA A 143 -6.70 -15.35 -0.90
CA ALA A 143 -5.54 -15.97 -1.52
C ALA A 143 -4.58 -16.45 -0.43
N THR A 144 -4.11 -17.69 -0.57
CA THR A 144 -3.26 -18.33 0.44
C THR A 144 -1.77 -18.09 0.19
N ILE A 145 -0.93 -18.47 1.15
CA ILE A 145 0.52 -18.38 1.01
C ILE A 145 1.03 -19.29 -0.11
N GLU A 146 0.39 -20.45 -0.33
CA GLU A 146 0.70 -21.39 -1.41
C GLU A 146 0.39 -20.81 -2.80
N GLN A 147 -0.54 -19.85 -2.87
CA GLN A 147 -0.85 -19.06 -4.07
C GLN A 147 0.02 -17.78 -4.16
N ASN A 148 1.05 -17.66 -3.33
CA ASN A 148 1.83 -16.41 -3.18
C ASN A 148 0.92 -15.19 -2.93
N PHE A 149 -0.19 -15.40 -2.20
CA PHE A 149 -1.19 -14.38 -1.87
C PHE A 149 -1.78 -13.65 -3.10
N LYS A 150 -1.89 -14.32 -4.24
CA LYS A 150 -2.48 -13.80 -5.47
C LYS A 150 -3.76 -14.56 -5.81
N ILE A 151 -4.85 -13.84 -6.13
CA ILE A 151 -6.08 -14.49 -6.58
C ILE A 151 -5.95 -15.02 -8.00
N THR A 152 -6.68 -16.07 -8.29
CA THR A 152 -6.76 -16.68 -9.63
C THR A 152 -7.92 -16.09 -10.45
N PRO A 153 -7.90 -16.22 -11.80
CA PRO A 153 -9.04 -15.87 -12.64
C PRO A 153 -10.36 -16.54 -12.21
N GLN A 154 -10.29 -17.80 -11.79
CA GLN A 154 -11.46 -18.57 -11.34
C GLN A 154 -12.06 -17.99 -10.05
N GLN A 155 -11.21 -17.60 -9.10
CA GLN A 155 -11.64 -16.94 -7.87
C GLN A 155 -12.29 -15.57 -8.17
N LEU A 156 -11.71 -14.81 -9.09
CA LEU A 156 -12.29 -13.54 -9.52
C LEU A 156 -13.65 -13.75 -10.17
N ALA A 157 -13.75 -14.66 -11.13
CA ALA A 157 -15.01 -14.96 -11.81
C ALA A 157 -16.13 -15.38 -10.86
N ALA A 158 -15.79 -16.17 -9.83
CA ALA A 158 -16.75 -16.62 -8.82
C ALA A 158 -17.21 -15.49 -7.88
N ALA A 159 -16.42 -14.44 -7.72
CA ALA A 159 -16.73 -13.31 -6.84
C ALA A 159 -17.55 -12.20 -7.51
N ILE A 160 -17.55 -12.13 -8.85
CA ILE A 160 -18.29 -11.10 -9.59
C ILE A 160 -19.80 -11.39 -9.54
N THR A 161 -20.56 -10.38 -9.16
CA THR A 161 -22.03 -10.38 -9.16
C THR A 161 -22.57 -9.19 -9.98
N PRO A 162 -23.88 -9.11 -10.27
CA PRO A 162 -24.46 -7.93 -10.88
C PRO A 162 -24.31 -6.62 -10.09
N ARG A 163 -23.91 -6.69 -8.81
CA ARG A 163 -23.62 -5.53 -7.95
C ARG A 163 -22.16 -5.15 -7.91
N THR A 164 -21.28 -5.96 -8.50
CA THR A 164 -19.85 -5.69 -8.51
C THR A 164 -19.55 -4.44 -9.33
N LYS A 165 -19.03 -3.40 -8.67
CA LYS A 165 -18.72 -2.10 -9.23
C LYS A 165 -17.25 -1.93 -9.54
N ALA A 166 -16.39 -2.47 -8.68
CA ALA A 166 -14.94 -2.35 -8.84
C ALA A 166 -14.18 -3.52 -8.21
N ILE A 167 -12.93 -3.68 -8.61
CA ILE A 167 -11.92 -4.48 -7.94
C ILE A 167 -10.74 -3.59 -7.59
N ILE A 168 -10.13 -3.78 -6.39
CA ILE A 168 -8.88 -3.13 -5.99
C ILE A 168 -7.74 -4.13 -6.14
N LEU A 169 -6.79 -3.86 -7.01
CA LEU A 169 -5.56 -4.64 -7.18
C LEU A 169 -4.37 -3.83 -6.67
N CYS A 170 -3.61 -4.39 -5.74
CA CYS A 170 -2.37 -3.78 -5.22
C CYS A 170 -1.16 -4.62 -5.64
N SER A 171 -0.32 -4.09 -6.52
CA SER A 171 0.89 -4.78 -6.99
C SER A 171 2.01 -3.76 -7.25
N PRO A 172 3.18 -3.92 -6.60
CA PRO A 172 3.50 -4.83 -5.49
C PRO A 172 2.63 -4.62 -4.26
N SER A 173 2.32 -5.70 -3.54
CA SER A 173 1.30 -5.72 -2.50
C SER A 173 1.81 -5.26 -1.12
N ASN A 174 0.98 -4.56 -0.40
CA ASN A 174 0.99 -4.42 1.05
C ASN A 174 -0.21 -5.21 1.60
N PRO A 175 -0.01 -6.30 2.39
CA PRO A 175 1.15 -6.57 3.26
C PRO A 175 2.15 -7.61 2.74
N THR A 176 1.94 -8.27 1.62
CA THR A 176 2.61 -9.54 1.29
C THR A 176 3.92 -9.38 0.52
N GLY A 177 4.11 -8.25 -0.15
CA GLY A 177 5.20 -8.06 -1.11
C GLY A 177 5.04 -8.86 -2.41
N SER A 178 3.90 -9.51 -2.63
CA SER A 178 3.63 -10.26 -3.85
C SER A 178 3.48 -9.32 -5.05
N VAL A 179 3.92 -9.79 -6.21
CA VAL A 179 3.85 -9.06 -7.48
C VAL A 179 3.11 -9.90 -8.50
N TYR A 180 2.10 -9.34 -9.13
CA TYR A 180 1.45 -9.98 -10.28
C TYR A 180 2.34 -9.87 -11.51
N SER A 181 2.59 -10.99 -12.19
CA SER A 181 3.19 -11.00 -13.53
C SER A 181 2.19 -10.49 -14.57
N LEU A 182 2.70 -10.13 -15.77
CA LEU A 182 1.82 -9.72 -16.87
C LEU A 182 0.89 -10.85 -17.30
N GLU A 183 1.35 -12.10 -17.26
CA GLU A 183 0.54 -13.30 -17.57
C GLU A 183 -0.59 -13.52 -16.56
N GLU A 184 -0.30 -13.35 -15.26
CA GLU A 184 -1.32 -13.44 -14.21
C GLU A 184 -2.36 -12.32 -14.34
N LEU A 185 -1.91 -11.09 -14.66
CA LEU A 185 -2.81 -9.95 -14.93
C LEU A 185 -3.65 -10.18 -16.19
N GLU A 186 -3.10 -10.80 -17.24
CA GLU A 186 -3.88 -11.15 -18.44
C GLU A 186 -5.00 -12.13 -18.11
N GLY A 187 -4.71 -13.15 -17.29
CA GLY A 187 -5.75 -14.08 -16.83
C GLY A 187 -6.89 -13.37 -16.07
N LEU A 188 -6.58 -12.38 -15.23
CA LEU A 188 -7.60 -11.55 -14.56
C LEU A 188 -8.34 -10.65 -15.57
N ALA A 189 -7.62 -10.08 -16.53
CA ALA A 189 -8.17 -9.21 -17.56
C ALA A 189 -9.15 -9.96 -18.48
N GLU A 190 -8.89 -11.23 -18.82
CA GLU A 190 -9.82 -12.08 -19.59
C GLU A 190 -11.19 -12.20 -18.89
N VAL A 191 -11.20 -12.40 -17.57
CA VAL A 191 -12.44 -12.40 -16.78
C VAL A 191 -13.10 -11.02 -16.81
N LEU A 192 -12.32 -9.97 -16.55
CA LEU A 192 -12.84 -8.60 -16.50
C LEU A 192 -13.41 -8.13 -17.84
N ARG A 193 -12.88 -8.56 -19.00
CA ARG A 193 -13.45 -8.24 -20.32
C ARG A 193 -14.87 -8.75 -20.51
N GLN A 194 -15.26 -9.81 -19.79
CA GLN A 194 -16.63 -10.33 -19.79
C GLN A 194 -17.59 -9.49 -18.92
N HIS A 195 -17.02 -8.58 -18.10
CA HIS A 195 -17.72 -7.69 -17.16
C HIS A 195 -17.28 -6.24 -17.37
N PRO A 196 -17.67 -5.60 -18.50
CA PRO A 196 -17.18 -4.26 -18.87
C PRO A 196 -17.58 -3.15 -17.89
N GLU A 197 -18.56 -3.39 -17.05
CA GLU A 197 -19.03 -2.47 -15.99
C GLU A 197 -18.13 -2.42 -14.76
N VAL A 198 -17.25 -3.42 -14.55
CA VAL A 198 -16.38 -3.49 -13.38
C VAL A 198 -15.13 -2.64 -13.60
N LEU A 199 -14.93 -1.61 -12.78
CA LEU A 199 -13.75 -0.76 -12.78
C LEU A 199 -12.58 -1.47 -12.10
N VAL A 200 -11.36 -1.32 -12.61
CA VAL A 200 -10.14 -1.72 -11.93
C VAL A 200 -9.52 -0.50 -11.24
N ILE A 201 -9.28 -0.60 -9.93
CA ILE A 201 -8.49 0.35 -9.15
C ILE A 201 -7.13 -0.30 -8.93
N ALA A 202 -6.13 0.08 -9.74
CA ALA A 202 -4.78 -0.47 -9.70
C ALA A 202 -3.92 0.40 -8.79
N ASP A 203 -3.69 -0.05 -7.55
CA ASP A 203 -2.77 0.62 -6.62
C ASP A 203 -1.34 0.16 -6.87
N GLU A 204 -0.59 0.99 -7.58
CA GLU A 204 0.77 0.74 -8.05
C GLU A 204 1.82 1.57 -7.28
N ILE A 205 1.48 2.01 -6.05
CA ILE A 205 2.34 2.90 -5.26
C ILE A 205 3.73 2.34 -4.97
N TYR A 206 3.91 1.01 -5.06
CA TYR A 206 5.18 0.33 -4.86
C TYR A 206 5.89 -0.07 -6.16
N GLU A 207 5.46 0.40 -7.35
CA GLU A 207 5.98 -0.04 -8.65
C GLU A 207 7.51 0.01 -8.77
N HIS A 208 8.18 1.02 -8.16
CA HIS A 208 9.63 1.17 -8.17
C HIS A 208 10.34 0.28 -7.14
N ILE A 209 9.61 -0.30 -6.20
CA ILE A 209 10.14 -1.25 -5.21
C ILE A 209 9.71 -2.65 -5.67
N ASN A 210 10.22 -3.04 -6.81
CA ASN A 210 9.96 -4.31 -7.49
C ASN A 210 11.29 -5.02 -7.72
N TYR A 211 11.38 -6.28 -7.35
CA TYR A 211 12.63 -7.06 -7.39
C TYR A 211 12.68 -8.06 -8.54
N VAL A 212 11.57 -8.25 -9.25
CA VAL A 212 11.43 -9.28 -10.31
C VAL A 212 11.39 -8.69 -11.73
N GLY A 213 11.84 -7.46 -11.89
CA GLY A 213 11.98 -6.84 -13.21
C GLY A 213 11.12 -5.59 -13.40
N LYS A 214 10.67 -5.36 -14.64
CA LYS A 214 9.81 -4.22 -14.95
C LYS A 214 8.42 -4.42 -14.32
N HIS A 215 7.85 -3.37 -13.75
CA HIS A 215 6.48 -3.40 -13.23
C HIS A 215 5.48 -3.72 -14.35
N ALA A 216 4.58 -4.67 -14.06
CA ALA A 216 3.46 -5.00 -14.92
C ALA A 216 2.21 -4.25 -14.43
N SER A 217 1.62 -3.45 -15.31
CA SER A 217 0.34 -2.78 -15.05
C SER A 217 -0.76 -3.44 -15.86
N ILE A 218 -1.90 -3.72 -15.24
CA ILE A 218 -3.07 -4.26 -15.95
C ILE A 218 -3.59 -3.28 -17.02
N ALA A 219 -3.34 -1.98 -16.83
CA ALA A 219 -3.74 -0.96 -17.79
C ALA A 219 -3.01 -1.06 -19.15
N THR A 220 -1.88 -1.79 -19.22
CA THR A 220 -1.14 -2.02 -20.48
C THR A 220 -1.76 -3.11 -21.35
N LEU A 221 -2.68 -3.89 -20.80
CA LEU A 221 -3.35 -4.97 -21.52
C LEU A 221 -4.46 -4.44 -22.44
N PRO A 222 -4.77 -5.11 -23.55
CA PRO A 222 -5.83 -4.70 -24.45
C PRO A 222 -7.15 -4.46 -23.71
N ASP A 223 -7.83 -3.36 -24.05
CA ASP A 223 -9.15 -2.94 -23.52
C ASP A 223 -9.18 -2.65 -22.00
N MET A 224 -8.01 -2.63 -21.31
CA MET A 224 -7.96 -2.40 -19.86
C MET A 224 -7.71 -0.95 -19.49
N GLN A 225 -7.01 -0.15 -20.30
CA GLN A 225 -6.72 1.25 -19.95
C GLN A 225 -7.99 2.08 -19.75
N GLU A 226 -8.99 1.88 -20.60
CA GLU A 226 -10.26 2.62 -20.56
C GLU A 226 -11.19 2.25 -19.38
N ARG A 227 -10.78 1.29 -18.57
CA ARG A 227 -11.51 0.83 -17.38
C ARG A 227 -10.62 0.65 -16.16
N THR A 228 -9.43 1.25 -16.17
CA THR A 228 -8.48 1.21 -15.05
C THR A 228 -8.22 2.61 -14.52
N ALA A 229 -8.33 2.76 -13.20
CA ALA A 229 -7.83 3.91 -12.46
C ALA A 229 -6.48 3.51 -11.82
N ILE A 230 -5.39 4.02 -12.35
CA ILE A 230 -4.06 3.83 -11.77
C ILE A 230 -3.92 4.80 -10.60
N ILE A 231 -3.55 4.26 -9.44
CA ILE A 231 -3.24 5.01 -8.23
C ILE A 231 -1.74 4.91 -8.00
N ASN A 232 -1.07 6.06 -7.88
CA ASN A 232 0.35 6.10 -7.62
C ASN A 232 0.75 7.41 -6.93
N GLY A 233 2.05 7.66 -6.74
CA GLY A 233 2.55 8.88 -6.10
C GLY A 233 4.01 8.81 -5.72
N VAL A 234 4.46 9.81 -4.98
CA VAL A 234 5.88 9.97 -4.62
C VAL A 234 6.26 9.33 -3.29
N SER A 235 5.29 8.83 -2.52
CA SER A 235 5.47 8.47 -1.12
C SER A 235 6.53 7.38 -0.89
N LYS A 236 6.59 6.36 -1.76
CA LYS A 236 7.40 5.16 -1.53
C LYS A 236 8.71 5.19 -2.31
N ALA A 237 8.65 5.42 -3.62
CA ALA A 237 9.81 5.48 -4.49
C ALA A 237 10.82 6.58 -4.10
N TYR A 238 10.33 7.70 -3.58
CA TYR A 238 11.14 8.88 -3.31
C TYR A 238 11.28 9.20 -1.82
N ALA A 239 10.88 8.28 -0.93
CA ALA A 239 10.88 8.50 0.52
C ALA A 239 10.18 9.82 0.93
N MET A 240 8.97 10.03 0.40
CA MET A 240 8.19 11.26 0.55
C MET A 240 6.83 11.02 1.22
N THR A 241 6.74 10.11 2.18
CA THR A 241 5.45 9.76 2.82
C THR A 241 4.77 10.95 3.48
N GLY A 242 5.54 11.82 4.16
CA GLY A 242 5.08 13.04 4.82
C GLY A 242 4.75 14.19 3.87
N TRP A 243 5.17 14.14 2.60
CA TRP A 243 4.91 15.18 1.61
C TRP A 243 3.50 15.13 1.03
N ARG A 244 2.80 14.02 1.17
CA ARG A 244 1.40 13.85 0.82
C ARG A 244 1.06 14.19 -0.64
N ILE A 245 1.78 13.64 -1.61
CA ILE A 245 1.44 13.72 -3.04
C ILE A 245 1.22 12.32 -3.62
N GLY A 246 0.04 12.12 -4.19
CA GLY A 246 -0.35 10.97 -5.01
C GLY A 246 -1.25 11.42 -6.14
N PHE A 247 -1.58 10.52 -7.05
CA PHE A 247 -2.41 10.85 -8.20
C PHE A 247 -3.29 9.69 -8.63
N VAL A 248 -4.33 10.04 -9.37
CA VAL A 248 -5.14 9.14 -10.19
C VAL A 248 -4.80 9.43 -11.64
N ALA A 249 -4.48 8.39 -12.43
CA ALA A 249 -4.51 8.42 -13.89
C ALA A 249 -5.67 7.51 -14.34
N ALA A 250 -6.67 8.06 -15.04
CA ALA A 250 -7.92 7.35 -15.32
C ALA A 250 -8.57 7.83 -16.62
N PRO A 251 -9.54 7.08 -17.15
CA PRO A 251 -10.38 7.55 -18.26
C PRO A 251 -10.97 8.94 -17.96
N LEU A 252 -11.08 9.77 -19.00
CA LEU A 252 -11.41 11.20 -18.85
C LEU A 252 -12.71 11.45 -18.04
N ALA A 253 -13.72 10.61 -18.20
CA ALA A 253 -14.98 10.74 -17.48
C ALA A 253 -14.78 10.57 -15.97
N LEU A 254 -13.98 9.56 -15.56
CA LEU A 254 -13.66 9.30 -14.16
C LEU A 254 -12.73 10.39 -13.59
N ALA A 255 -11.72 10.81 -14.34
CA ALA A 255 -10.85 11.91 -13.92
C ALA A 255 -11.62 13.20 -13.65
N LYS A 256 -12.62 13.54 -14.50
CA LYS A 256 -13.54 14.67 -14.29
C LYS A 256 -14.38 14.50 -13.01
N ALA A 257 -14.89 13.30 -12.76
CA ALA A 257 -15.67 12.99 -11.55
C ALA A 257 -14.82 13.13 -10.27
N VAL A 258 -13.63 12.56 -10.26
CA VAL A 258 -12.65 12.67 -9.17
C VAL A 258 -12.27 14.14 -8.92
N ASN A 259 -11.98 14.92 -9.98
CA ASN A 259 -11.67 16.35 -9.87
C ASN A 259 -12.86 17.14 -9.28
N LYS A 260 -14.09 16.86 -9.73
CA LYS A 260 -15.31 17.49 -9.19
C LYS A 260 -15.48 17.19 -7.71
N LEU A 261 -15.35 15.93 -7.31
CA LEU A 261 -15.44 15.49 -5.91
C LEU A 261 -14.37 16.18 -5.05
N GLN A 262 -13.11 16.12 -5.45
CA GLN A 262 -11.99 16.71 -4.72
C GLN A 262 -12.17 18.22 -4.51
N GLY A 263 -12.72 18.92 -5.50
CA GLY A 263 -13.05 20.35 -5.41
C GLY A 263 -14.05 20.72 -4.32
N GLN A 264 -14.87 19.76 -3.85
CA GLN A 264 -15.90 20.02 -2.85
C GLN A 264 -15.43 19.83 -1.41
N TYR A 265 -14.29 19.15 -1.15
CA TYR A 265 -13.90 18.88 0.23
C TYR A 265 -12.44 19.17 0.58
N THR A 266 -11.47 19.00 -0.34
CA THR A 266 -10.05 19.29 -0.05
C THR A 266 -9.41 20.33 -0.96
N SER A 267 -10.00 20.63 -2.12
CA SER A 267 -9.36 21.40 -3.18
C SER A 267 -8.06 20.78 -3.68
N GLY A 268 -7.10 21.58 -4.19
CA GLY A 268 -5.83 21.08 -4.70
C GLY A 268 -4.85 20.70 -3.61
N ALA A 269 -3.90 19.80 -3.93
CA ALA A 269 -2.81 19.45 -3.05
C ALA A 269 -1.84 20.65 -2.85
N GLY A 270 -1.01 20.58 -1.81
CA GLY A 270 -0.10 21.67 -1.43
C GLY A 270 0.85 22.08 -2.56
N SER A 271 0.90 23.38 -2.87
CA SER A 271 1.60 23.94 -4.02
C SER A 271 3.10 23.66 -4.01
N ILE A 272 3.77 23.87 -2.88
CA ILE A 272 5.20 23.60 -2.69
C ILE A 272 5.52 22.13 -2.96
N LEU A 273 4.67 21.23 -2.44
CA LEU A 273 4.84 19.80 -2.53
C LEU A 273 4.67 19.29 -3.97
N GLN A 274 3.77 19.92 -4.73
CA GLN A 274 3.60 19.65 -6.15
C GLN A 274 4.85 20.05 -6.96
N LYS A 275 5.45 21.21 -6.68
CA LYS A 275 6.67 21.66 -7.36
C LYS A 275 7.87 20.75 -7.07
N ALA A 276 8.03 20.29 -5.83
CA ALA A 276 9.03 19.29 -5.50
C ALA A 276 8.78 17.95 -6.22
N SER A 277 7.51 17.55 -6.40
CA SER A 277 7.16 16.31 -7.08
C SER A 277 7.45 16.34 -8.58
N VAL A 278 7.44 17.52 -9.24
CA VAL A 278 7.93 17.67 -10.62
C VAL A 278 9.40 17.24 -10.71
N ALA A 279 10.22 17.67 -9.75
CA ALA A 279 11.63 17.26 -9.69
C ALA A 279 11.79 15.76 -9.40
N ALA A 280 10.89 15.15 -8.62
CA ALA A 280 10.90 13.71 -8.38
C ALA A 280 10.71 12.91 -9.68
N PHE A 281 9.70 13.25 -10.50
CA PHE A 281 9.40 12.50 -11.73
C PHE A 281 10.36 12.79 -12.89
N ASN A 282 10.89 14.02 -12.98
CA ASN A 282 11.76 14.46 -14.09
C ASN A 282 13.24 14.42 -13.76
N GLY A 283 13.61 14.32 -12.49
CA GLY A 283 15.00 14.37 -12.03
C GLY A 283 15.73 13.03 -12.13
N ASP A 284 16.91 13.01 -11.52
CA ASP A 284 17.75 11.81 -11.44
C ASP A 284 17.06 10.68 -10.65
N GLN A 285 16.96 9.50 -11.24
CA GLN A 285 16.35 8.31 -10.64
C GLN A 285 17.38 7.41 -9.94
N THR A 286 18.67 7.74 -9.97
CA THR A 286 19.72 6.96 -9.29
C THR A 286 19.40 6.71 -7.81
N PRO A 287 18.94 7.71 -7.01
CA PRO A 287 18.58 7.46 -5.60
C PRO A 287 17.43 6.46 -5.42
N VAL A 288 16.48 6.39 -6.38
CA VAL A 288 15.38 5.42 -6.34
C VAL A 288 15.92 4.00 -6.52
N GLU A 289 16.84 3.81 -7.47
CA GLU A 289 17.49 2.51 -7.71
C GLU A 289 18.37 2.10 -6.52
N GLU A 290 19.11 3.02 -5.92
CA GLU A 290 19.91 2.75 -4.71
C GLU A 290 19.03 2.28 -3.55
N MET A 291 17.89 2.92 -3.30
CA MET A 291 16.92 2.50 -2.30
C MET A 291 16.33 1.11 -2.63
N ARG A 292 16.00 0.86 -3.90
CA ARG A 292 15.49 -0.45 -4.34
C ARG A 292 16.51 -1.56 -4.06
N GLN A 293 17.79 -1.34 -4.38
CA GLN A 293 18.87 -2.31 -4.11
C GLN A 293 19.04 -2.56 -2.60
N ALA A 294 18.96 -1.52 -1.78
CA ALA A 294 19.01 -1.67 -0.33
C ALA A 294 17.83 -2.49 0.20
N PHE A 295 16.61 -2.23 -0.30
CA PHE A 295 15.43 -3.03 0.08
C PHE A 295 15.55 -4.49 -0.39
N LEU A 296 16.08 -4.76 -1.59
CA LEU A 296 16.34 -6.12 -2.05
C LEU A 296 17.33 -6.87 -1.13
N ARG A 297 18.41 -6.22 -0.72
CA ARG A 297 19.38 -6.79 0.24
C ARG A 297 18.69 -7.12 1.57
N ARG A 298 17.92 -6.18 2.11
CA ARG A 298 17.18 -6.34 3.37
C ARG A 298 16.10 -7.41 3.28
N LYS A 299 15.41 -7.51 2.13
CA LYS A 299 14.46 -8.60 1.84
C LYS A 299 15.15 -9.95 1.96
N ASN A 300 16.28 -10.13 1.30
CA ASN A 300 17.04 -11.39 1.35
C ASN A 300 17.51 -11.71 2.77
N LEU A 301 17.91 -10.69 3.53
CA LEU A 301 18.35 -10.84 4.93
C LEU A 301 17.18 -11.30 5.83
N ILE A 302 16.05 -10.57 5.82
CA ILE A 302 14.93 -10.89 6.71
C ILE A 302 14.29 -12.23 6.37
N VAL A 303 14.13 -12.56 5.08
CA VAL A 303 13.59 -13.87 4.64
C VAL A 303 14.45 -15.02 5.14
N ARG A 304 15.77 -14.92 4.99
CA ARG A 304 16.71 -15.93 5.50
C ARG A 304 16.56 -16.12 7.02
N LEU A 305 16.57 -15.01 7.79
CA LEU A 305 16.47 -15.06 9.25
C LEU A 305 15.10 -15.56 9.72
N ALA A 306 14.01 -15.20 9.02
CA ALA A 306 12.67 -15.67 9.34
C ALA A 306 12.51 -17.18 9.12
N LYS A 307 13.10 -17.74 8.05
CA LYS A 307 13.11 -19.19 7.79
C LYS A 307 13.82 -20.01 8.88
N ASP A 308 14.71 -19.39 9.65
CA ASP A 308 15.42 -20.02 10.78
C ASP A 308 14.59 -20.01 12.08
N ILE A 309 13.38 -19.45 12.08
CA ILE A 309 12.48 -19.47 13.25
C ILE A 309 11.53 -20.65 13.11
N PRO A 310 11.60 -21.64 14.00
CA PRO A 310 10.71 -22.80 13.95
C PRO A 310 9.24 -22.39 14.02
N GLY A 311 8.41 -22.89 13.14
CA GLY A 311 6.98 -22.62 13.12
C GLY A 311 6.55 -21.43 12.27
N PHE A 312 7.48 -20.67 11.69
CA PHE A 312 7.13 -19.72 10.63
C PHE A 312 7.06 -20.41 9.29
N GLU A 313 6.00 -20.13 8.54
CA GLU A 313 5.92 -20.40 7.12
C GLU A 313 6.11 -19.07 6.39
N VAL A 314 7.17 -18.96 5.60
CA VAL A 314 7.68 -17.68 5.10
C VAL A 314 7.50 -17.60 3.60
N ASN A 315 6.76 -16.60 3.11
CA ASN A 315 6.71 -16.23 1.70
C ASN A 315 8.02 -15.57 1.25
N ASP A 316 8.25 -15.47 -0.05
CA ASP A 316 9.37 -14.75 -0.64
C ASP A 316 8.86 -13.48 -1.34
N PRO A 317 8.91 -12.30 -0.72
CA PRO A 317 8.41 -11.07 -1.32
C PRO A 317 9.14 -10.71 -2.62
N GLU A 318 8.38 -10.33 -3.63
CA GLU A 318 8.87 -9.93 -4.95
C GLU A 318 8.90 -8.41 -5.13
N GLY A 319 8.32 -7.66 -4.18
CA GLY A 319 8.29 -6.21 -4.17
C GLY A 319 7.87 -5.61 -2.82
N ALA A 320 7.67 -4.30 -2.78
CA ALA A 320 7.45 -3.52 -1.57
C ALA A 320 8.57 -3.72 -0.53
N PHE A 321 8.29 -3.52 0.75
CA PHE A 321 9.27 -3.74 1.82
C PHE A 321 8.63 -4.43 3.05
N TYR A 322 7.80 -5.45 2.78
CA TYR A 322 7.09 -6.21 3.81
C TYR A 322 7.34 -7.70 3.69
N LEU A 323 7.46 -8.36 4.84
CA LEU A 323 7.38 -9.80 5.00
C LEU A 323 6.08 -10.13 5.72
N PHE A 324 5.37 -11.18 5.25
CA PHE A 324 4.06 -11.57 5.77
C PHE A 324 4.01 -13.07 6.07
N PRO A 325 4.78 -13.55 7.07
CA PRO A 325 4.85 -14.96 7.40
C PRO A 325 3.61 -15.42 8.16
N LYS A 326 3.28 -16.69 8.02
CA LYS A 326 2.27 -17.37 8.81
C LYS A 326 2.85 -17.72 10.19
N CYS A 327 2.07 -17.44 11.24
CA CYS A 327 2.45 -17.67 12.63
C CYS A 327 1.45 -18.57 13.39
N SER A 328 0.47 -19.14 12.70
CA SER A 328 -0.60 -19.94 13.31
C SER A 328 -0.11 -21.18 14.06
N SER A 329 1.10 -21.65 13.82
CA SER A 329 1.74 -22.73 14.59
C SER A 329 1.96 -22.40 16.08
N TYR A 330 1.87 -21.12 16.43
CA TYR A 330 1.97 -20.65 17.81
C TYR A 330 0.60 -20.50 18.48
N PHE A 331 -0.51 -20.66 17.76
CA PHE A 331 -1.84 -20.57 18.35
C PHE A 331 -2.07 -21.71 19.33
N GLY A 332 -2.59 -21.38 20.51
CA GLY A 332 -2.75 -22.27 21.63
C GLY A 332 -1.53 -22.41 22.54
N LYS A 333 -0.35 -21.93 22.10
CA LYS A 333 0.89 -21.99 22.91
C LYS A 333 0.94 -20.85 23.95
N THR A 334 1.71 -21.11 25.01
CA THR A 334 1.88 -20.17 26.13
C THR A 334 3.32 -20.18 26.64
N ASP A 335 3.76 -19.04 27.18
CA ASP A 335 5.01 -18.92 27.95
C ASP A 335 4.78 -19.08 29.48
N GLY A 336 3.54 -19.40 29.89
CA GLY A 336 3.10 -19.45 31.27
C GLY A 336 2.40 -18.17 31.77
N THR A 337 2.52 -17.06 31.04
CA THR A 337 1.89 -15.77 31.33
C THR A 337 0.88 -15.37 30.26
N THR A 338 1.29 -15.47 29.01
CA THR A 338 0.51 -15.10 27.82
C THR A 338 0.20 -16.32 26.98
N THR A 339 -1.06 -16.47 26.57
CA THR A 339 -1.48 -17.51 25.62
C THR A 339 -1.79 -16.86 24.27
N ILE A 340 -1.18 -17.34 23.20
CA ILE A 340 -1.38 -16.84 21.84
C ILE A 340 -2.65 -17.48 21.23
N ARG A 341 -3.67 -16.68 20.96
CA ARG A 341 -4.94 -17.15 20.37
C ARG A 341 -5.09 -16.65 18.92
N THR A 342 -4.55 -15.49 18.63
CA THR A 342 -4.67 -14.78 17.35
C THR A 342 -3.32 -14.24 16.92
N SER A 343 -3.22 -13.78 15.68
CA SER A 343 -2.04 -13.05 15.19
C SER A 343 -1.85 -11.70 15.88
N ASP A 344 -2.93 -11.07 16.35
CA ASP A 344 -2.84 -9.85 17.15
C ASP A 344 -2.26 -10.11 18.54
N ASP A 345 -2.66 -11.22 19.21
CA ASP A 345 -2.02 -11.67 20.45
C ASP A 345 -0.53 -11.92 20.23
N PHE A 346 -0.17 -12.54 19.09
CA PHE A 346 1.21 -12.82 18.74
C PHE A 346 2.01 -11.51 18.54
N ALA A 347 1.45 -10.54 17.81
CA ALA A 347 2.10 -9.24 17.60
C ALA A 347 2.27 -8.47 18.92
N LEU A 348 1.29 -8.52 19.83
CA LEU A 348 1.38 -7.92 21.16
C LEU A 348 2.41 -8.63 22.03
N TYR A 349 2.47 -9.95 21.97
CA TYR A 349 3.48 -10.76 22.65
C TYR A 349 4.90 -10.39 22.20
N LEU A 350 5.12 -10.27 20.87
CA LEU A 350 6.41 -9.84 20.34
C LEU A 350 6.79 -8.42 20.80
N LEU A 351 5.82 -7.52 20.90
CA LEU A 351 6.07 -6.18 21.42
C LEU A 351 6.52 -6.20 22.89
N GLN A 352 5.88 -7.03 23.71
CA GLN A 352 6.12 -7.10 25.16
C GLN A 352 7.39 -7.88 25.50
N GLU A 353 7.57 -9.06 24.90
CA GLU A 353 8.65 -9.99 25.24
C GLU A 353 9.91 -9.85 24.38
N ALA A 354 9.74 -9.49 23.11
CA ALA A 354 10.86 -9.30 22.18
C ALA A 354 11.23 -7.82 22.01
N HIS A 355 10.37 -6.89 22.45
CA HIS A 355 10.52 -5.46 22.18
C HIS A 355 10.61 -5.17 20.68
N VAL A 356 9.83 -5.90 19.88
CA VAL A 356 9.71 -5.73 18.43
C VAL A 356 8.25 -5.48 18.07
N ALA A 357 7.98 -4.33 17.47
CA ALA A 357 6.64 -3.97 17.02
C ALA A 357 6.37 -4.53 15.61
N CYS A 358 5.33 -5.34 15.48
CA CYS A 358 4.79 -5.90 14.24
C CYS A 358 3.29 -5.62 14.14
N VAL A 359 2.63 -6.02 13.06
CA VAL A 359 1.17 -5.87 12.92
C VAL A 359 0.54 -7.23 12.68
N GLY A 360 -0.45 -7.61 13.49
CA GLY A 360 -1.20 -8.86 13.30
C GLY A 360 -1.97 -8.90 11.99
N GLY A 361 -2.21 -10.10 11.49
CA GLY A 361 -2.78 -10.33 10.17
C GLY A 361 -4.30 -10.14 10.09
N ASP A 362 -4.98 -10.12 11.24
CA ASP A 362 -6.44 -9.88 11.30
C ASP A 362 -6.84 -8.61 10.55
N SER A 363 -6.08 -7.53 10.75
CA SER A 363 -6.32 -6.24 10.07
C SER A 363 -6.10 -6.26 8.56
N PHE A 364 -5.40 -7.26 8.05
CA PHE A 364 -5.17 -7.49 6.61
C PHE A 364 -6.08 -8.56 6.03
N GLY A 365 -7.06 -9.07 6.82
CA GLY A 365 -7.96 -10.16 6.45
C GLY A 365 -7.34 -11.55 6.49
N SER A 366 -6.11 -11.71 6.99
CA SER A 366 -5.39 -12.98 7.04
C SER A 366 -4.93 -13.32 8.47
N PRO A 367 -5.83 -13.82 9.32
CA PRO A 367 -5.59 -13.98 10.77
C PRO A 367 -4.49 -14.97 11.13
N GLN A 368 -4.01 -15.76 10.19
CA GLN A 368 -2.93 -16.73 10.42
C GLN A 368 -1.53 -16.14 10.26
N CYS A 369 -1.43 -14.92 9.73
CA CYS A 369 -0.18 -14.26 9.38
C CYS A 369 0.07 -13.00 10.24
N PHE A 370 1.24 -12.39 10.11
CA PHE A 370 1.53 -11.06 10.65
C PHE A 370 2.51 -10.33 9.73
N ARG A 371 2.50 -9.00 9.76
CA ARG A 371 3.34 -8.18 8.89
C ARG A 371 4.54 -7.61 9.63
N MET A 372 5.72 -7.76 9.03
CA MET A 372 6.95 -7.06 9.37
C MET A 372 7.41 -6.17 8.20
N SER A 373 7.73 -4.90 8.47
CA SER A 373 8.40 -4.02 7.51
C SER A 373 9.91 -4.17 7.65
N TYR A 374 10.62 -4.35 6.52
CA TYR A 374 12.08 -4.32 6.52
C TYR A 374 12.66 -2.98 6.02
N ALA A 375 11.85 -1.93 6.06
CA ALA A 375 12.31 -0.55 5.86
C ALA A 375 12.98 -0.01 7.13
N THR A 376 14.13 -0.62 7.48
CA THR A 376 14.98 -0.25 8.61
C THR A 376 16.41 -0.74 8.33
N SER A 377 17.40 -0.43 9.21
CA SER A 377 18.77 -0.84 8.99
C SER A 377 18.97 -2.36 9.07
N ASP A 378 20.05 -2.86 8.44
CA ASP A 378 20.40 -4.28 8.45
C ASP A 378 20.63 -4.78 9.89
N GLU A 379 21.24 -3.94 10.76
CA GLU A 379 21.48 -4.23 12.18
C GLU A 379 20.16 -4.40 12.95
N ASN A 380 19.20 -3.50 12.71
CA ASN A 380 17.87 -3.61 13.33
C ASN A 380 17.13 -4.87 12.87
N ILE A 381 17.26 -5.26 11.60
CA ILE A 381 16.66 -6.52 11.09
C ILE A 381 17.28 -7.72 11.82
N VAL A 382 18.60 -7.80 11.89
CA VAL A 382 19.31 -8.91 12.57
C VAL A 382 18.89 -9.00 14.04
N GLU A 383 18.91 -7.88 14.75
CA GLU A 383 18.56 -7.85 16.17
C GLU A 383 17.09 -8.15 16.42
N ALA A 384 16.17 -7.59 15.62
CA ALA A 384 14.74 -7.90 15.72
C ALA A 384 14.46 -9.39 15.52
N MET A 385 15.07 -10.01 14.50
CA MET A 385 14.86 -11.43 14.22
C MET A 385 15.46 -12.33 15.30
N ARG A 386 16.60 -11.95 15.89
CA ARG A 386 17.17 -12.63 17.06
C ARG A 386 16.21 -12.60 18.26
N ARG A 387 15.70 -11.41 18.60
CA ARG A 387 14.73 -11.21 19.70
C ARG A 387 13.44 -11.99 19.47
N ILE A 388 12.90 -11.96 18.25
CA ILE A 388 11.69 -12.74 17.87
C ILE A 388 11.94 -14.24 18.07
N LYS A 389 13.08 -14.76 17.59
CA LYS A 389 13.45 -16.17 17.72
C LYS A 389 13.53 -16.61 19.20
N GLU A 390 14.13 -15.79 20.05
CA GLU A 390 14.22 -16.06 21.49
C GLU A 390 12.86 -16.02 22.20
N ALA A 391 11.99 -15.06 21.85
CA ALA A 391 10.64 -14.99 22.38
C ALA A 391 9.81 -16.20 21.94
N CYS A 392 9.86 -16.56 20.65
CA CYS A 392 9.18 -17.74 20.11
C CYS A 392 9.61 -19.05 20.81
N ALA A 393 10.87 -19.19 21.20
CA ALA A 393 11.38 -20.38 21.89
C ALA A 393 10.79 -20.57 23.31
N LYS A 394 10.23 -19.53 23.91
CA LYS A 394 9.56 -19.60 25.22
C LYS A 394 8.15 -20.17 25.13
N LEU A 395 7.51 -20.12 23.95
CA LEU A 395 6.15 -20.58 23.71
C LEU A 395 6.09 -22.12 23.56
N LYS A 396 5.35 -22.78 24.46
CA LYS A 396 5.23 -24.25 24.53
C LYS A 396 3.79 -24.70 24.29
#